data_f91bf87796362316f8ece0d2a4f2d192
#
_entry.id   f91bf87796362316f8ece0d2a4f2d192
#
_cell.length_a   1.000
_cell.length_b   1.000
_cell.length_c   1.000
_cell.angle_alpha   90.00
_cell.angle_beta   90.00
_cell.angle_gamma   90.00
#
_symmetry.space_group_name_H-M   'P 1'
#
loop_
_entity.id
_entity.type
_entity.pdbx_description
1 polymer ?
#
loop_
_entity_poly.entity_id
_entity_poly.type
_entity_poly.pdbx_seq_one_letter_code
_entity_poly.pdbx_strand_id
1 'polypeptide(L)'
;MADGMPPFPRIVTIHQTTDIPPQHEKALGFRPAVSLDGTPDEQRKVLDTGCALRDAHLQDLDSLQASVDAIDDEFQAAAGHTIAVRIYKPKELASSAPGAVFFHGGGWILGNIQADDVFCRMISRDLGHVVVNVEYRLAPEHTYPGPVDDCFEAFVWVYF
;
A
#
# COMPACT_ATOMS: atom_id res chain seq x y z
N MET A 1 -19.67 28.51 15.48
CA MET A 1 -19.58 28.85 14.04
C MET A 1 -18.35 28.11 13.52
N ALA A 2 -18.60 26.98 12.91
CA ALA A 2 -17.54 26.14 12.28
C ALA A 2 -17.94 25.99 10.81
N ASP A 3 -17.86 27.13 10.09
CA ASP A 3 -18.06 27.18 8.64
C ASP A 3 -16.69 27.23 7.98
N GLY A 4 -16.39 26.25 7.15
CA GLY A 4 -15.27 26.31 6.22
C GLY A 4 -14.37 25.10 6.12
N MET A 5 -14.70 23.97 6.72
CA MET A 5 -13.98 22.72 6.44
C MET A 5 -14.45 22.16 5.07
N PRO A 6 -13.55 21.92 4.11
CA PRO A 6 -13.93 21.25 2.88
C PRO A 6 -14.49 19.87 3.19
N PRO A 7 -15.45 19.36 2.39
CA PRO A 7 -15.99 18.04 2.63
C PRO A 7 -14.86 17.01 2.58
N PHE A 8 -14.69 16.28 3.68
CA PHE A 8 -13.67 15.26 3.83
C PHE A 8 -13.68 14.29 2.65
N PRO A 9 -12.52 13.99 2.04
CA PRO A 9 -12.44 12.83 1.17
C PRO A 9 -12.86 11.61 1.98
N ARG A 10 -13.77 10.80 1.44
CA ARG A 10 -14.17 9.57 2.10
C ARG A 10 -12.95 8.63 2.13
N ILE A 11 -12.37 8.47 3.31
CA ILE A 11 -11.34 7.46 3.52
C ILE A 11 -12.07 6.12 3.60
N VAL A 12 -11.80 5.25 2.64
CA VAL A 12 -12.25 3.86 2.67
C VAL A 12 -11.11 3.01 3.17
N THR A 13 -11.24 2.49 4.37
CA THR A 13 -10.29 1.51 4.89
C THR A 13 -10.72 0.12 4.41
N ILE A 14 -9.96 -0.49 3.52
CA ILE A 14 -10.22 -1.85 3.03
C ILE A 14 -9.58 -2.82 4.02
N HIS A 15 -10.40 -3.42 4.88
CA HIS A 15 -9.94 -4.36 5.91
C HIS A 15 -10.11 -5.84 5.55
N GLN A 16 -10.84 -6.17 4.46
CA GLN A 16 -11.11 -7.57 4.11
C GLN A 16 -11.13 -7.79 2.60
N THR A 17 -10.70 -8.97 2.18
CA THR A 17 -10.66 -9.43 0.79
C THR A 17 -12.04 -9.59 0.13
N THR A 18 -13.13 -9.43 0.87
CA THR A 18 -14.51 -9.59 0.38
C THR A 18 -15.00 -8.43 -0.49
N ASP A 19 -14.31 -7.27 -0.46
CA ASP A 19 -14.70 -6.08 -1.22
C ASP A 19 -13.95 -5.96 -2.55
N ILE A 20 -13.20 -7.00 -2.92
CA ILE A 20 -12.39 -7.00 -4.13
C ILE A 20 -13.25 -7.41 -5.31
N PRO A 21 -13.30 -6.61 -6.38
CA PRO A 21 -14.02 -6.97 -7.59
C PRO A 21 -13.59 -8.34 -8.14
N PRO A 22 -14.53 -9.18 -8.66
CA PRO A 22 -14.23 -10.55 -9.10
C PRO A 22 -13.11 -10.67 -10.15
N GLN A 23 -12.89 -9.63 -10.97
CA GLN A 23 -11.80 -9.57 -11.94
C GLN A 23 -10.41 -9.60 -11.28
N HIS A 24 -10.31 -9.24 -10.01
CA HIS A 24 -9.05 -9.19 -9.25
C HIS A 24 -8.76 -10.46 -8.45
N GLU A 25 -9.76 -11.36 -8.30
CA GLU A 25 -9.55 -12.63 -7.59
C GLU A 25 -8.42 -13.47 -8.21
N LYS A 26 -8.28 -13.46 -9.54
CA LYS A 26 -7.20 -14.18 -10.22
C LYS A 26 -5.82 -13.61 -9.91
N ALA A 27 -5.70 -12.29 -9.77
CA ALA A 27 -4.44 -11.65 -9.40
C ALA A 27 -4.09 -11.88 -7.93
N LEU A 28 -5.11 -11.97 -7.06
CA LEU A 28 -4.93 -12.22 -5.64
C LEU A 28 -4.80 -13.71 -5.29
N GLY A 29 -5.25 -14.60 -6.17
CA GLY A 29 -5.17 -16.05 -5.96
C GLY A 29 -3.75 -16.61 -5.92
N PHE A 30 -2.75 -15.88 -6.42
CA PHE A 30 -1.36 -16.25 -6.32
C PHE A 30 -0.67 -15.44 -5.20
N ARG A 31 -0.92 -15.81 -3.95
CA ARG A 31 -0.03 -15.42 -2.86
C ARG A 31 1.09 -16.45 -2.77
N PRO A 32 2.36 -16.05 -2.91
CA PRO A 32 3.45 -16.98 -2.67
C PRO A 32 3.31 -17.54 -1.25
N ALA A 33 3.39 -18.85 -1.11
CA ALA A 33 3.50 -19.47 0.19
C ALA A 33 4.85 -19.08 0.77
N VAL A 34 4.86 -18.10 1.67
CA VAL A 34 6.07 -17.71 2.39
C VAL A 34 6.30 -18.76 3.46
N SER A 35 7.40 -19.50 3.37
CA SER A 35 7.82 -20.37 4.46
C SER A 35 8.12 -19.50 5.68
N LEU A 36 7.62 -19.93 6.84
CA LEU A 36 7.96 -19.31 8.12
C LEU A 36 9.30 -19.84 8.66
N ASP A 37 9.97 -20.74 7.94
CA ASP A 37 11.30 -21.22 8.27
C ASP A 37 12.37 -20.19 7.87
N GLY A 38 13.44 -20.13 8.64
CA GLY A 38 14.56 -19.22 8.37
C GLY A 38 14.47 -17.87 9.10
N THR A 39 15.44 -17.03 8.83
CA THR A 39 15.54 -15.68 9.38
C THR A 39 14.55 -14.73 8.70
N PRO A 40 14.19 -13.59 9.34
CA PRO A 40 13.35 -12.57 8.72
C PRO A 40 13.84 -12.13 7.33
N ASP A 41 15.15 -11.98 7.15
CA ASP A 41 15.73 -11.57 5.87
C ASP A 41 15.56 -12.63 4.77
N GLU A 42 15.67 -13.92 5.12
CA GLU A 42 15.40 -15.00 4.18
C GLU A 42 13.93 -15.04 3.78
N GLN A 43 13.03 -14.87 4.73
CA GLN A 43 11.60 -14.81 4.48
C GLN A 43 11.21 -13.60 3.62
N ARG A 44 11.80 -12.42 3.85
CA ARG A 44 11.60 -11.22 3.01
C ARG A 44 12.03 -11.47 1.57
N LYS A 45 13.20 -12.07 1.33
CA LYS A 45 13.69 -12.43 -0.02
C LYS A 45 12.74 -13.42 -0.74
N VAL A 46 12.19 -14.39 -0.01
CA VAL A 46 11.22 -15.34 -0.58
C VAL A 46 9.94 -14.59 -0.98
N LEU A 47 9.46 -13.69 -0.14
CA LEU A 47 8.29 -12.86 -0.45
C LEU A 47 8.53 -12.00 -1.69
N ASP A 48 9.65 -11.27 -1.75
CA ASP A 48 9.99 -10.39 -2.88
C ASP A 48 10.09 -11.18 -4.20
N THR A 49 10.73 -12.36 -4.15
CA THR A 49 10.81 -13.25 -5.32
C THR A 49 9.43 -13.71 -5.77
N GLY A 50 8.58 -14.09 -4.82
CA GLY A 50 7.21 -14.53 -5.12
C GLY A 50 6.35 -13.41 -5.70
N CYS A 51 6.49 -12.19 -5.19
CA CYS A 51 5.81 -11.01 -5.73
C CYS A 51 6.27 -10.70 -7.16
N ALA A 52 7.58 -10.71 -7.42
CA ALA A 52 8.13 -10.50 -8.77
C ALA A 52 7.64 -11.56 -9.77
N LEU A 53 7.58 -12.82 -9.35
CA LEU A 53 7.04 -13.91 -10.20
C LEU A 53 5.55 -13.73 -10.47
N ARG A 54 4.76 -13.35 -9.46
CA ARG A 54 3.33 -13.02 -9.63
C ARG A 54 3.16 -11.92 -10.67
N ASP A 55 3.89 -10.83 -10.53
CA ASP A 55 3.77 -9.64 -11.38
C ASP A 55 4.17 -9.94 -12.83
N ALA A 56 5.20 -10.78 -13.05
CA ALA A 56 5.61 -11.23 -14.37
C ALA A 56 4.55 -12.09 -15.10
N HIS A 57 3.57 -12.65 -14.38
CA HIS A 57 2.49 -13.45 -14.96
C HIS A 57 1.19 -12.64 -15.16
N LEU A 58 1.15 -11.37 -14.81
CA LEU A 58 -0.02 -10.53 -15.02
C LEU A 58 -0.09 -10.07 -16.48
N GLN A 59 -1.18 -10.43 -17.17
CA GLN A 59 -1.36 -10.17 -18.60
C GLN A 59 -1.49 -8.66 -18.93
N ASP A 60 -1.97 -7.85 -17.96
CA ASP A 60 -2.29 -6.44 -18.18
C ASP A 60 -1.37 -5.48 -17.40
N LEU A 61 -0.19 -5.94 -16.99
CA LEU A 61 0.70 -5.15 -16.13
C LEU A 61 1.11 -3.83 -16.79
N ASP A 62 1.49 -3.86 -18.06
CA ASP A 62 1.89 -2.65 -18.81
C ASP A 62 0.74 -1.65 -18.91
N SER A 63 -0.48 -2.12 -19.18
CA SER A 63 -1.68 -1.29 -19.23
C SER A 63 -2.01 -0.69 -17.87
N LEU A 64 -1.88 -1.47 -16.80
CA LEU A 64 -2.08 -1.02 -15.44
C LEU A 64 -1.07 0.08 -15.06
N GLN A 65 0.22 -0.16 -15.35
CA GLN A 65 1.27 0.84 -15.11
C GLN A 65 1.07 2.11 -15.93
N ALA A 66 0.60 1.96 -17.17
CA ALA A 66 0.30 3.11 -18.04
C ALA A 66 -0.92 3.93 -17.57
N SER A 67 -1.84 3.35 -16.78
CA SER A 67 -3.07 4.00 -16.33
C SER A 67 -2.96 4.70 -14.97
N VAL A 68 -1.89 4.45 -14.20
CA VAL A 68 -1.71 4.98 -12.85
C VAL A 68 -0.29 5.52 -12.69
N ASP A 69 -0.17 6.78 -12.32
CA ASP A 69 1.11 7.35 -11.91
C ASP A 69 1.45 6.89 -10.50
N ALA A 70 2.67 6.37 -10.31
CA ALA A 70 3.23 6.04 -9.01
C ALA A 70 4.37 7.01 -8.69
N ILE A 71 4.25 7.71 -7.58
CA ILE A 71 5.16 8.78 -7.16
C ILE A 71 5.70 8.39 -5.80
N ASP A 72 7.03 8.22 -5.71
CA ASP A 72 7.69 8.01 -4.42
C ASP A 72 7.87 9.35 -3.71
N ASP A 73 7.54 9.39 -2.43
CA ASP A 73 7.63 10.54 -1.55
C ASP A 73 8.01 10.08 -0.14
N GLU A 74 8.29 11.03 0.75
CA GLU A 74 8.64 10.73 2.13
C GLU A 74 8.25 11.88 3.05
N PHE A 75 8.02 11.57 4.33
CA PHE A 75 7.77 12.58 5.34
C PHE A 75 8.54 12.29 6.63
N GLN A 76 8.74 13.33 7.45
CA GLN A 76 9.40 13.21 8.74
C GLN A 76 8.40 12.81 9.81
N ALA A 77 8.65 11.68 10.46
CA ALA A 77 7.92 11.26 11.65
C ALA A 77 8.25 12.14 12.85
N ALA A 78 7.34 12.25 13.81
CA ALA A 78 7.55 13.02 15.04
C ALA A 78 8.78 12.55 15.85
N ALA A 79 9.13 11.27 15.77
CA ALA A 79 10.32 10.70 16.38
C ALA A 79 11.63 10.99 15.61
N GLY A 80 11.58 11.77 14.52
CA GLY A 80 12.75 12.27 13.79
C GLY A 80 13.33 11.30 12.74
N HIS A 81 12.65 10.22 12.41
CA HIS A 81 13.00 9.37 11.28
C HIS A 81 12.09 9.65 10.07
N THR A 82 12.53 9.22 8.91
CA THR A 82 11.79 9.38 7.66
C THR A 82 10.94 8.15 7.39
N ILE A 83 9.69 8.37 6.97
CA ILE A 83 8.78 7.31 6.50
C ILE A 83 8.57 7.51 5.01
N ALA A 84 8.98 6.52 4.20
CA ALA A 84 8.76 6.52 2.77
C ALA A 84 7.31 6.10 2.44
N VAL A 85 6.77 6.69 1.38
CA VAL A 85 5.44 6.38 0.87
C VAL A 85 5.46 6.30 -0.65
N ARG A 86 4.56 5.55 -1.23
CA ARG A 86 4.28 5.58 -2.67
C ARG A 86 2.84 5.98 -2.91
N ILE A 87 2.66 7.05 -3.69
CA ILE A 87 1.37 7.65 -3.99
C ILE A 87 0.95 7.21 -5.39
N TYR A 88 -0.17 6.53 -5.49
CA TYR A 88 -0.77 6.08 -6.75
C TYR A 88 -1.92 7.00 -7.12
N LYS A 89 -1.84 7.59 -8.32
CA LYS A 89 -2.86 8.49 -8.84
C LYS A 89 -3.35 7.98 -10.19
N PRO A 90 -4.66 7.73 -10.36
CA PRO A 90 -5.18 7.37 -11.67
C PRO A 90 -5.00 8.56 -12.61
N LYS A 91 -4.63 8.31 -13.88
CA LYS A 91 -4.47 9.40 -14.85
C LYS A 91 -5.77 10.15 -15.13
N GLU A 92 -6.88 9.45 -15.04
CA GLU A 92 -8.22 10.04 -15.11
C GLU A 92 -8.75 10.31 -13.70
N LEU A 93 -8.18 11.31 -13.02
CA LEU A 93 -8.52 11.65 -11.66
C LEU A 93 -9.71 12.63 -11.63
N ALA A 94 -10.77 12.26 -10.91
CA ALA A 94 -11.87 13.18 -10.63
C ALA A 94 -11.42 14.28 -9.66
N SER A 95 -12.00 15.49 -9.79
CA SER A 95 -11.66 16.64 -8.93
C SER A 95 -11.92 16.41 -7.43
N SER A 96 -12.72 15.42 -7.09
CA SER A 96 -13.06 15.01 -5.72
C SER A 96 -12.77 13.53 -5.47
N ALA A 97 -11.66 13.02 -6.00
CA ALA A 97 -11.27 11.63 -5.81
C ALA A 97 -11.04 11.32 -4.32
N PRO A 98 -11.59 10.22 -3.80
CA PRO A 98 -11.31 9.80 -2.43
C PRO A 98 -9.86 9.34 -2.29
N GLY A 99 -9.31 9.47 -1.06
CA GLY A 99 -8.01 8.95 -0.69
C GLY A 99 -8.12 7.63 0.07
N ALA A 100 -7.11 6.77 -0.06
CA ALA A 100 -6.95 5.56 0.73
C ALA A 100 -5.51 5.47 1.22
N VAL A 101 -5.31 5.10 2.48
CA VAL A 101 -3.99 4.77 3.02
C VAL A 101 -3.89 3.26 3.09
N PHE A 102 -2.82 2.71 2.53
CA PHE A 102 -2.58 1.28 2.47
C PHE A 102 -1.36 0.92 3.32
N PHE A 103 -1.54 -0.07 4.17
CA PHE A 103 -0.49 -0.67 4.98
C PHE A 103 -0.32 -2.11 4.54
N HIS A 104 0.84 -2.45 3.99
CA HIS A 104 1.10 -3.78 3.46
C HIS A 104 0.99 -4.87 4.53
N GLY A 105 0.64 -6.08 4.12
CA GLY A 105 0.60 -7.25 4.98
C GLY A 105 2.01 -7.77 5.32
N GLY A 106 2.09 -8.76 6.23
CA GLY A 106 3.36 -9.42 6.56
C GLY A 106 3.63 -9.59 8.06
N GLY A 107 2.60 -9.38 8.91
CA GLY A 107 2.70 -9.64 10.36
C GLY A 107 3.71 -8.75 11.08
N TRP A 108 3.95 -7.53 10.59
CA TRP A 108 4.92 -6.55 11.12
C TRP A 108 6.40 -6.96 10.95
N ILE A 109 6.67 -8.06 10.23
CA ILE A 109 8.02 -8.61 10.01
C ILE A 109 8.37 -8.60 8.52
N LEU A 110 7.38 -8.82 7.66
CA LEU A 110 7.53 -8.98 6.21
C LEU A 110 6.77 -7.88 5.46
N GLY A 111 7.05 -7.79 4.16
CA GLY A 111 6.39 -6.87 3.25
C GLY A 111 7.20 -5.59 3.02
N ASN A 112 6.78 -4.88 2.01
CA ASN A 112 7.33 -3.59 1.59
C ASN A 112 6.37 -2.94 0.57
N ILE A 113 6.66 -1.72 0.16
CA ILE A 113 5.87 -1.01 -0.87
C ILE A 113 5.75 -1.81 -2.17
N GLN A 114 6.81 -2.51 -2.59
CA GLN A 114 6.85 -3.26 -3.86
C GLN A 114 5.95 -4.49 -3.83
N ALA A 115 5.82 -5.13 -2.67
CA ALA A 115 5.02 -6.35 -2.54
C ALA A 115 3.55 -6.16 -2.94
N ASP A 116 3.01 -4.99 -2.69
CA ASP A 116 1.61 -4.66 -2.98
C ASP A 116 1.44 -3.54 -4.04
N ASP A 117 2.50 -3.21 -4.83
CA ASP A 117 2.46 -2.17 -5.88
C ASP A 117 1.33 -2.39 -6.88
N VAL A 118 1.23 -3.61 -7.41
CA VAL A 118 0.18 -3.98 -8.37
C VAL A 118 -1.21 -3.82 -7.75
N PHE A 119 -1.39 -4.25 -6.51
CA PHE A 119 -2.67 -4.15 -5.82
C PHE A 119 -3.08 -2.69 -5.59
N CYS A 120 -2.17 -1.84 -5.16
CA CYS A 120 -2.41 -0.41 -4.99
C CYS A 120 -2.75 0.28 -6.32
N ARG A 121 -2.07 -0.10 -7.43
CA ARG A 121 -2.42 0.40 -8.78
C ARG A 121 -3.82 -0.02 -9.20
N MET A 122 -4.22 -1.28 -8.93
CA MET A 122 -5.55 -1.78 -9.24
C MET A 122 -6.63 -1.00 -8.48
N ILE A 123 -6.44 -0.79 -7.17
CA ILE A 123 -7.36 0.05 -6.37
C ILE A 123 -7.45 1.45 -6.97
N SER A 124 -6.32 2.05 -7.29
CA SER A 124 -6.27 3.41 -7.82
C SER A 124 -7.02 3.52 -9.14
N ARG A 125 -6.73 2.62 -10.11
CA ARG A 125 -7.38 2.62 -11.43
C ARG A 125 -8.88 2.32 -11.36
N ASP A 126 -9.24 1.24 -10.68
CA ASP A 126 -10.59 0.67 -10.80
C ASP A 126 -11.61 1.37 -9.91
N LEU A 127 -11.15 1.95 -8.80
CA LEU A 127 -11.99 2.71 -7.89
C LEU A 127 -11.84 4.24 -8.04
N GLY A 128 -10.89 4.69 -8.85
CA GLY A 128 -10.62 6.13 -9.02
C GLY A 128 -10.09 6.80 -7.75
N HIS A 129 -9.34 6.07 -6.91
CA HIS A 129 -8.83 6.56 -5.64
C HIS A 129 -7.37 6.99 -5.76
N VAL A 130 -7.00 8.02 -5.00
CA VAL A 130 -5.58 8.25 -4.69
C VAL A 130 -5.20 7.30 -3.55
N VAL A 131 -4.23 6.42 -3.79
CA VAL A 131 -3.77 5.44 -2.78
C VAL A 131 -2.38 5.83 -2.30
N VAL A 132 -2.18 5.84 -0.98
CA VAL A 132 -0.87 6.06 -0.36
C VAL A 132 -0.46 4.77 0.33
N ASN A 133 0.54 4.08 -0.23
CA ASN A 133 1.15 2.87 0.33
C ASN A 133 2.34 3.27 1.19
N VAL A 134 2.41 2.76 2.41
CA VAL A 134 3.33 3.21 3.45
C VAL A 134 4.40 2.16 3.72
N GLU A 135 5.67 2.57 3.67
CA GLU A 135 6.83 1.76 4.08
C GLU A 135 7.07 1.94 5.58
N TYR A 136 6.22 1.33 6.40
CA TYR A 136 6.40 1.38 7.84
C TYR A 136 7.54 0.45 8.30
N ARG A 137 8.23 0.82 9.38
CA ARG A 137 9.34 0.04 9.94
C ARG A 137 8.87 -1.34 10.39
N LEU A 138 9.75 -2.33 10.31
CA LEU A 138 9.44 -3.74 10.60
C LEU A 138 10.26 -4.28 11.78
N ALA A 139 9.68 -5.26 12.47
CA ALA A 139 10.39 -6.10 13.41
C ALA A 139 11.30 -7.12 12.66
N PRO A 140 12.37 -7.60 13.27
CA PRO A 140 12.83 -7.35 14.64
C PRO A 140 13.62 -6.04 14.82
N GLU A 141 13.96 -5.33 13.73
CA GLU A 141 14.78 -4.11 13.77
C GLU A 141 14.07 -3.01 14.56
N HIS A 142 12.75 -2.92 14.41
CA HIS A 142 11.89 -1.98 15.10
C HIS A 142 10.69 -2.71 15.70
N THR A 143 10.74 -2.91 17.01
CA THR A 143 9.69 -3.61 17.73
C THR A 143 8.49 -2.70 18.03
N TYR A 144 7.36 -3.31 18.44
CA TYR A 144 6.20 -2.57 18.94
C TYR A 144 6.63 -1.51 19.98
N PRO A 145 6.09 -0.28 19.95
CA PRO A 145 5.02 0.19 19.08
C PRO A 145 5.49 0.80 17.73
N GLY A 146 6.78 0.85 17.43
CA GLY A 146 7.36 1.59 16.29
C GLY A 146 6.60 1.43 14.96
N PRO A 147 6.35 0.19 14.46
CA PRO A 147 5.60 0.00 13.22
C PRO A 147 4.17 0.56 13.26
N VAL A 148 3.51 0.47 14.43
CA VAL A 148 2.15 0.98 14.61
C VAL A 148 2.13 2.51 14.65
N ASP A 149 3.12 3.11 15.30
CA ASP A 149 3.27 4.56 15.36
C ASP A 149 3.52 5.12 13.94
N ASP A 150 4.35 4.46 13.13
CA ASP A 150 4.59 4.85 11.74
C ASP A 150 3.29 4.83 10.90
N CYS A 151 2.49 3.79 11.05
CA CYS A 151 1.19 3.70 10.37
C CYS A 151 0.24 4.83 10.81
N PHE A 152 0.21 5.14 12.09
CA PHE A 152 -0.63 6.21 12.62
C PHE A 152 -0.15 7.59 12.13
N GLU A 153 1.16 7.85 12.15
CA GLU A 153 1.73 9.11 11.67
C GLU A 153 1.49 9.29 10.16
N ALA A 154 1.62 8.22 9.36
CA ALA A 154 1.30 8.25 7.94
C ALA A 154 -0.18 8.57 7.68
N PHE A 155 -1.08 7.98 8.47
CA PHE A 155 -2.50 8.31 8.40
C PHE A 155 -2.76 9.79 8.71
N VAL A 156 -2.14 10.32 9.75
CA VAL A 156 -2.24 11.74 10.13
C VAL A 156 -1.70 12.63 9.01
N TRP A 157 -0.53 12.29 8.44
CA TRP A 157 0.11 13.05 7.36
C TRP A 157 -0.74 13.11 6.09
N VAL A 158 -1.45 12.03 5.75
CA VAL A 158 -2.36 12.01 4.59
C VAL A 158 -3.63 12.83 4.84
N TYR A 159 -4.07 12.90 6.11
CA TYR A 159 -5.34 13.52 6.47
C TYR A 159 -5.24 15.04 6.65
N PHE A 160 -4.12 15.58 7.14
CA PHE A 160 -3.92 17.00 7.45
C PHE A 160 -2.96 17.68 6.48
#